data_42ebb5d3fd10632b023636e8f8b773f1
#
_entry.id   42ebb5d3fd10632b023636e8f8b773f1
#
_cell.length_a   1.000
_cell.length_b   1.000
_cell.length_c   1.000
_cell.angle_alpha   90.00
_cell.angle_beta   90.00
_cell.angle_gamma   90.00
#
_symmetry.space_group_name_H-M   'P 1'
#
loop_
_entity.id
_entity.type
_entity.pdbx_description
1 polymer ?
#
loop_
_entity_poly.entity_id
_entity_poly.type
_entity_poly.pdbx_seq_one_letter_code
_entity_poly.pdbx_strand_id
1 'polypeptide(L)'
;DGSCGIAMEYDFDPNRADYMKKVLSDAPGKVLLLCSEFAYPLMQTVLSGMALPEDAWDLIYVPNITFGGTIRAAGLLCYDDYVQAVRDYCDHHTPPDALAVQGESFNYLGLDLTGHHYSEIGKSFHLPVALM
;
A
#
# COMPACT_ATOMS: atom_id res chain seq x y z
N ASP A 1 17.88 7.55 15.17
CA ASP A 1 17.99 7.18 14.81
C ASP A 1 18.07 6.84 14.93
N GLY A 2 18.03 7.22 15.16
CA GLY A 2 17.99 6.61 14.95
C GLY A 2 17.75 6.69 15.17
N SER A 3 17.56 6.80 15.31
CA SER A 3 17.23 6.62 15.16
C SER A 3 17.00 6.57 15.24
N CYS A 4 16.66 6.95 15.71
CA CYS A 4 16.29 6.77 15.29
C CYS A 4 16.04 6.61 14.91
N GLY A 5 15.82 6.90 15.18
CA GLY A 5 15.67 7.09 13.79
C GLY A 5 14.63 6.31 13.04
N ILE A 6 14.09 5.35 13.62
CA ILE A 6 13.11 4.48 12.96
C ILE A 6 11.81 5.22 12.69
N ALA A 7 11.36 6.02 13.64
CA ALA A 7 10.12 6.78 13.48
C ALA A 7 10.20 7.80 12.34
N MET A 8 11.40 8.21 11.97
CA MET A 8 11.57 9.18 10.90
C MET A 8 11.19 8.65 9.53
N GLU A 9 11.20 7.35 9.34
CA GLU A 9 10.79 6.75 8.07
C GLU A 9 9.33 7.04 7.76
N TYR A 10 8.56 7.36 8.78
CA TYR A 10 7.13 7.58 8.63
C TYR A 10 6.67 8.91 9.18
N ASP A 11 7.55 9.90 9.18
CA ASP A 11 7.10 11.27 9.27
C ASP A 11 6.28 11.54 8.02
N PHE A 12 4.98 11.68 8.20
CA PHE A 12 4.10 11.75 7.06
C PHE A 12 4.24 13.08 6.34
N ASP A 13 4.81 13.02 5.14
CA ASP A 13 4.96 14.18 4.28
C ASP A 13 3.58 14.70 3.85
N PRO A 14 3.24 15.98 4.08
CA PRO A 14 1.99 16.56 3.62
C PRO A 14 1.78 16.38 2.10
N ASN A 15 2.85 16.38 1.32
CA ASN A 15 2.76 16.14 -0.12
C ASN A 15 2.30 14.72 -0.43
N ARG A 16 2.66 13.75 0.40
CA ARG A 16 2.19 12.39 0.24
C ARG A 16 0.69 12.30 0.51
N ALA A 17 0.19 13.02 1.52
CA ALA A 17 -1.25 13.06 1.80
C ALA A 17 -2.03 13.60 0.61
N ASP A 18 -1.54 14.68 -0.01
CA ASP A 18 -2.14 15.27 -1.20
C ASP A 18 -2.12 14.28 -2.36
N TYR A 19 -1.02 13.59 -2.55
CA TYR A 19 -0.87 12.60 -3.61
C TYR A 19 -1.83 11.42 -3.42
N MET A 20 -1.95 10.93 -2.19
CA MET A 20 -2.89 9.85 -1.87
C MET A 20 -4.33 10.28 -2.14
N LYS A 21 -4.68 11.50 -1.77
CA LYS A 21 -6.02 12.04 -2.03
C LYS A 21 -6.30 12.10 -3.52
N LYS A 22 -5.31 12.49 -4.32
CA LYS A 22 -5.44 12.52 -5.77
C LYS A 22 -5.63 11.13 -6.34
N VAL A 23 -4.86 10.14 -5.87
CA VAL A 23 -5.00 8.75 -6.30
C VAL A 23 -6.42 8.26 -6.04
N LEU A 24 -6.96 8.56 -4.86
CA LEU A 24 -8.31 8.16 -4.50
C LEU A 24 -9.36 8.87 -5.33
N SER A 25 -9.16 10.14 -5.63
CA SER A 25 -10.11 10.94 -6.43
C SER A 25 -10.12 10.52 -7.89
N ASP A 26 -8.98 10.12 -8.44
CA ASP A 26 -8.85 9.75 -9.84
C ASP A 26 -9.20 8.28 -10.10
N ALA A 27 -9.41 7.49 -9.05
CA ALA A 27 -9.67 6.07 -9.19
C ALA A 27 -11.08 5.81 -9.77
N PRO A 28 -11.25 4.68 -10.49
CA PRO A 28 -12.54 4.34 -11.11
C PRO A 28 -13.61 3.93 -10.11
N GLY A 29 -13.27 3.76 -8.85
CA GLY A 29 -14.20 3.36 -7.80
C GLY A 29 -13.46 3.16 -6.50
N LYS A 30 -13.76 2.07 -5.79
CA LYS A 30 -13.15 1.77 -4.50
C LYS A 30 -11.69 1.37 -4.67
N VAL A 31 -10.81 1.96 -3.87
CA VAL A 31 -9.38 1.66 -3.86
C VAL A 31 -9.03 0.84 -2.62
N LEU A 32 -8.34 -0.28 -2.82
CA LEU A 32 -7.71 -1.02 -1.73
C LEU A 32 -6.28 -0.53 -1.58
N LEU A 33 -5.98 0.08 -0.44
CA LEU A 33 -4.65 0.57 -0.13
C LEU A 33 -3.91 -0.47 0.70
N LEU A 34 -2.68 -0.79 0.28
CA LEU A 34 -1.86 -1.82 0.91
C LEU A 34 -0.58 -1.18 1.44
N CYS A 35 -0.30 -1.35 2.71
CA CYS A 35 0.87 -0.77 3.36
C CYS A 35 1.53 -1.79 4.28
N SER A 36 2.70 -1.44 4.82
CA SER A 36 3.36 -2.27 5.81
C SER A 36 2.62 -2.23 7.15
N GLU A 37 2.84 -3.24 7.97
CA GLU A 37 2.30 -3.25 9.34
C GLU A 37 2.76 -2.02 10.12
N PHE A 38 4.00 -1.60 9.89
CA PHE A 38 4.58 -0.46 10.58
C PHE A 38 3.87 0.85 10.24
N ALA A 39 3.50 1.04 8.98
CA ALA A 39 2.85 2.26 8.51
C ALA A 39 1.34 2.29 8.74
N TYR A 40 0.73 1.16 9.02
CA TYR A 40 -0.72 1.02 9.05
C TYR A 40 -1.43 2.01 9.98
N PRO A 41 -1.02 2.16 11.26
CA PRO A 41 -1.74 3.06 12.17
C PRO A 41 -1.72 4.52 11.71
N LEU A 42 -0.58 4.96 11.19
CA LEU A 42 -0.45 6.34 10.71
C LEU A 42 -1.29 6.57 9.46
N MET A 43 -1.24 5.64 8.52
CA MET A 43 -2.01 5.75 7.29
C MET A 43 -3.52 5.73 7.56
N GLN A 44 -3.95 4.90 8.49
CA GLN A 44 -5.36 4.87 8.87
C GLN A 44 -5.81 6.21 9.44
N THR A 45 -5.00 6.82 10.29
CA THR A 45 -5.28 8.13 10.86
C THR A 45 -5.39 9.20 9.76
N VAL A 46 -4.43 9.19 8.83
CA VAL A 46 -4.41 10.18 7.74
C VAL A 46 -5.62 10.03 6.83
N LEU A 47 -5.94 8.81 6.42
CA LEU A 47 -7.08 8.55 5.54
C LEU A 47 -8.40 8.91 6.20
N SER A 48 -8.55 8.60 7.48
CA SER A 48 -9.76 8.94 8.22
C SER A 48 -9.95 10.46 8.33
N GLY A 49 -8.86 11.22 8.34
CA GLY A 49 -8.90 12.68 8.39
C GLY A 49 -9.20 13.35 7.06
N MET A 50 -9.21 12.61 5.95
CA MET A 50 -9.43 13.19 4.62
C MET A 50 -10.90 13.44 4.29
N ALA A 51 -11.82 13.05 5.15
CA ALA A 51 -13.26 13.25 4.94
C ALA A 51 -13.77 12.66 3.61
N LEU A 52 -13.21 11.50 3.23
CA LEU A 52 -13.63 10.78 2.02
C LEU A 52 -14.86 9.91 2.31
N PRO A 53 -15.65 9.56 1.28
CA PRO A 53 -16.73 8.59 1.47
C PRO A 53 -16.22 7.27 2.02
N GLU A 54 -16.98 6.63 2.91
CA GLU A 54 -16.55 5.39 3.56
C GLU A 54 -16.29 4.26 2.59
N ASP A 55 -17.04 4.24 1.49
CA ASP A 55 -16.91 3.20 0.47
C ASP A 55 -15.91 3.54 -0.63
N ALA A 56 -15.19 4.67 -0.51
CA ALA A 56 -14.17 5.06 -1.49
C ALA A 56 -12.86 4.31 -1.32
N TRP A 57 -12.57 3.80 -0.14
CA TRP A 57 -11.30 3.15 0.15
C TRP A 57 -11.42 2.12 1.25
N ASP A 58 -10.44 1.20 1.26
CA ASP A 58 -10.18 0.31 2.38
C ASP A 58 -8.66 0.21 2.54
N LEU A 59 -8.21 0.02 3.75
CA LEU A 59 -6.79 -0.05 4.05
C LEU A 59 -6.48 -1.35 4.78
N ILE A 60 -5.50 -2.09 4.25
CA ILE A 60 -5.01 -3.29 4.92
C ILE A 60 -3.49 -3.22 5.05
N TYR A 61 -2.93 -3.92 6.02
CA TYR A 61 -1.50 -4.09 6.08
C TYR A 61 -1.11 -5.43 5.44
N VAL A 62 0.10 -5.47 4.89
CA VAL A 62 0.63 -6.62 4.18
C VAL A 62 1.67 -7.29 5.05
N PRO A 63 1.44 -8.54 5.52
CA PRO A 63 2.48 -9.27 6.25
C PRO A 63 3.66 -9.57 5.35
N ASN A 64 4.88 -9.43 5.88
CA ASN A 64 6.07 -9.77 5.12
C ASN A 64 6.32 -11.27 5.20
N ILE A 65 5.92 -11.98 4.15
CA ILE A 65 6.06 -13.44 4.06
C ILE A 65 7.41 -13.80 3.44
N THR A 66 7.83 -13.04 2.44
CA THR A 66 9.06 -13.31 1.68
C THR A 66 10.31 -13.28 2.55
N PHE A 67 10.42 -12.30 3.44
CA PHE A 67 11.60 -12.14 4.30
C PHE A 67 11.33 -12.45 5.77
N GLY A 68 10.15 -12.96 6.08
CA GLY A 68 9.80 -13.36 7.44
C GLY A 68 8.87 -12.40 8.13
N GLY A 69 7.97 -12.93 8.95
CA GLY A 69 6.88 -12.18 9.58
C GLY A 69 7.29 -11.16 10.63
N THR A 70 8.56 -11.14 11.04
CA THR A 70 9.05 -10.15 12.00
C THR A 70 9.49 -8.85 11.34
N ILE A 71 9.64 -8.83 10.02
CA ILE A 71 10.05 -7.65 9.27
C ILE A 71 8.80 -6.89 8.85
N ARG A 72 8.70 -5.61 9.25
CA ARG A 72 7.48 -4.83 9.09
C ARG A 72 7.64 -3.59 8.20
N ALA A 73 8.86 -3.29 7.73
CA ALA A 73 9.11 -2.13 6.90
C ALA A 73 8.68 -2.36 5.46
N ALA A 74 8.07 -1.35 4.84
CA ALA A 74 7.54 -1.45 3.48
C ALA A 74 8.64 -1.73 2.44
N GLY A 75 9.86 -1.27 2.68
CA GLY A 75 10.97 -1.47 1.75
C GLY A 75 11.33 -2.92 1.52
N LEU A 76 10.86 -3.82 2.37
CA LEU A 76 11.11 -5.25 2.25
C LEU A 76 9.89 -6.05 1.79
N LEU A 77 8.78 -5.39 1.52
CA LEU A 77 7.61 -6.06 0.94
C LEU A 77 7.83 -6.29 -0.55
N CYS A 78 7.45 -7.47 -1.01
CA CYS A 78 7.67 -7.88 -2.39
C CYS A 78 6.36 -8.25 -3.07
N TYR A 79 6.45 -8.48 -4.38
CA TYR A 79 5.32 -8.85 -5.23
C TYR A 79 4.45 -9.96 -4.60
N ASP A 80 5.08 -11.05 -4.14
CA ASP A 80 4.32 -12.17 -3.57
C ASP A 80 3.56 -11.78 -2.31
N ASP A 81 4.12 -10.89 -1.50
CA ASP A 81 3.46 -10.41 -0.28
C ASP A 81 2.19 -9.64 -0.62
N TYR A 82 2.29 -8.74 -1.60
CA TYR A 82 1.15 -7.94 -2.05
C TYR A 82 0.08 -8.81 -2.70
N VAL A 83 0.47 -9.72 -3.58
CA VAL A 83 -0.48 -10.60 -4.28
C VAL A 83 -1.24 -11.46 -3.29
N GLN A 84 -0.55 -12.02 -2.30
CA GLN A 84 -1.20 -12.83 -1.27
C GLN A 84 -2.21 -12.02 -0.47
N ALA A 85 -1.85 -10.79 -0.10
CA ALA A 85 -2.74 -9.91 0.66
C ALA A 85 -3.99 -9.54 -0.14
N VAL A 86 -3.85 -9.24 -1.43
CA VAL A 86 -4.99 -8.93 -2.29
C VAL A 86 -5.89 -10.15 -2.44
N ARG A 87 -5.29 -11.32 -2.64
CA ARG A 87 -6.05 -12.57 -2.77
C ARG A 87 -6.87 -12.84 -1.50
N ASP A 88 -6.25 -12.73 -0.34
CA ASP A 88 -6.94 -12.92 0.93
C ASP A 88 -8.08 -11.92 1.12
N TYR A 89 -7.85 -10.66 0.74
CA TYR A 89 -8.89 -9.65 0.80
C TYR A 89 -10.08 -10.02 -0.09
N CYS A 90 -9.82 -10.42 -1.33
CA CYS A 90 -10.88 -10.75 -2.28
C CYS A 90 -11.64 -12.02 -1.89
N ASP A 91 -11.04 -12.90 -1.10
CA ASP A 91 -11.72 -14.09 -0.58
C ASP A 91 -12.76 -13.74 0.48
N HIS A 92 -12.62 -12.60 1.15
CA HIS A 92 -13.48 -12.20 2.27
C HIS A 92 -14.29 -10.94 2.00
N HIS A 93 -14.03 -10.24 0.91
CA HIS A 93 -14.67 -8.96 0.57
C HIS A 93 -14.94 -8.90 -0.92
N THR A 94 -15.82 -7.97 -1.31
CA THR A 94 -16.01 -7.64 -2.72
C THR A 94 -14.71 -7.08 -3.28
N PRO A 95 -14.25 -7.54 -4.47
CA PRO A 95 -13.04 -7.00 -5.06
C PRO A 95 -13.09 -5.48 -5.25
N PRO A 96 -11.96 -4.78 -5.02
CA PRO A 96 -11.91 -3.34 -5.25
C PRO A 96 -11.85 -3.02 -6.75
N ASP A 97 -11.93 -1.75 -7.09
CA ASP A 97 -11.82 -1.30 -8.48
C ASP A 97 -10.40 -0.90 -8.84
N ALA A 98 -9.55 -0.66 -7.85
CA ALA A 98 -8.13 -0.31 -8.05
C ALA A 98 -7.34 -0.66 -6.80
N LEU A 99 -6.01 -0.75 -6.98
CA LEU A 99 -5.07 -1.00 -5.88
C LEU A 99 -4.13 0.18 -5.74
N ALA A 100 -3.71 0.48 -4.51
CA ALA A 100 -2.63 1.42 -4.25
C ALA A 100 -1.62 0.74 -3.32
N VAL A 101 -0.35 0.76 -3.70
CA VAL A 101 0.72 0.11 -2.95
C VAL A 101 1.73 1.15 -2.47
N GLN A 102 2.44 0.83 -1.40
CA GLN A 102 3.36 1.75 -0.78
C GLN A 102 4.64 1.89 -1.62
N GLY A 103 4.94 3.14 -2.03
CA GLY A 103 6.05 3.41 -2.95
C GLY A 103 7.41 2.97 -2.44
N GLU A 104 7.60 2.91 -1.12
CA GLU A 104 8.85 2.48 -0.49
C GLU A 104 9.22 1.03 -0.82
N SER A 105 8.27 0.23 -1.27
CA SER A 105 8.54 -1.15 -1.69
C SER A 105 9.22 -1.23 -3.05
N PHE A 106 9.29 -0.14 -3.79
CA PHE A 106 9.73 -0.13 -5.19
C PHE A 106 10.81 0.93 -5.41
N ASN A 107 11.75 0.62 -6.32
CA ASN A 107 12.80 1.56 -6.66
C ASN A 107 12.32 2.57 -7.71
N TYR A 108 13.23 3.40 -8.22
CA TYR A 108 12.88 4.43 -9.20
C TYR A 108 12.42 3.87 -10.55
N LEU A 109 12.68 2.59 -10.82
CA LEU A 109 12.18 1.90 -12.01
C LEU A 109 10.82 1.23 -11.75
N GLY A 110 10.30 1.32 -10.53
CA GLY A 110 9.05 0.69 -10.15
C GLY A 110 9.19 -0.80 -9.82
N LEU A 111 10.41 -1.27 -9.56
CA LEU A 111 10.68 -2.68 -9.30
C LEU A 111 10.91 -2.94 -7.82
N ASP A 112 10.38 -4.06 -7.33
CA ASP A 112 10.61 -4.50 -5.96
C ASP A 112 11.96 -5.23 -5.83
N LEU A 113 12.25 -5.76 -4.64
CA LEU A 113 13.51 -6.47 -4.40
C LEU A 113 13.66 -7.76 -5.19
N THR A 114 12.57 -8.30 -5.72
CA THR A 114 12.57 -9.52 -6.53
C THR A 114 12.52 -9.22 -8.02
N GLY A 115 12.51 -7.94 -8.41
CA GLY A 115 12.54 -7.53 -9.81
C GLY A 115 11.16 -7.43 -10.48
N HIS A 116 10.08 -7.49 -9.71
CA HIS A 116 8.73 -7.33 -10.24
C HIS A 116 8.31 -5.86 -10.22
N HIS A 117 7.71 -5.40 -11.32
CA HIS A 117 7.15 -4.05 -11.40
C HIS A 117 5.83 -4.00 -10.60
N TYR A 118 5.54 -2.87 -9.95
CA TYR A 118 4.35 -2.76 -9.11
C TYR A 118 3.05 -3.05 -9.86
N SER A 119 2.98 -2.72 -11.16
CA SER A 119 1.78 -2.96 -11.96
C SER A 119 1.44 -4.45 -12.08
N GLU A 120 2.42 -5.34 -11.91
CA GLU A 120 2.21 -6.77 -12.02
C GLU A 120 1.32 -7.31 -10.89
N ILE A 121 1.27 -6.62 -9.76
CA ILE A 121 0.41 -7.00 -8.65
C ILE A 121 -1.05 -7.05 -9.08
N GLY A 122 -1.46 -6.10 -9.91
CA GLY A 122 -2.84 -6.02 -10.37
C GLY A 122 -3.19 -6.90 -11.55
N LYS A 123 -2.19 -7.44 -12.26
CA LYS A 123 -2.45 -8.22 -13.49
C LYS A 123 -3.30 -9.45 -13.24
N SER A 124 -3.03 -10.18 -12.16
CA SER A 124 -3.78 -11.39 -11.82
C SER A 124 -5.23 -11.10 -11.45
N PHE A 125 -5.55 -9.86 -11.10
CA PHE A 125 -6.86 -9.44 -10.65
C PHE A 125 -7.55 -8.50 -11.64
N HIS A 126 -6.88 -8.17 -12.74
CA HIS A 126 -7.37 -7.21 -13.74
C HIS A 126 -7.66 -5.84 -13.14
N LEU A 127 -6.80 -5.37 -12.24
CA LEU A 127 -6.94 -4.11 -11.53
C LEU A 127 -5.77 -3.18 -11.82
N PRO A 128 -6.02 -1.87 -11.96
CA PRO A 128 -4.94 -0.90 -12.03
C PRO A 128 -4.27 -0.75 -10.68
N VAL A 129 -2.97 -0.44 -10.68
CA VAL A 129 -2.17 -0.26 -9.48
C VAL A 129 -1.51 1.10 -9.52
N ALA A 130 -1.64 1.85 -8.43
CA ALA A 130 -0.96 3.13 -8.25
C ALA A 130 0.03 3.03 -7.09
N LEU A 131 1.06 3.86 -7.13
CA LEU A 131 1.95 4.06 -6.00
C LEU A 131 1.41 5.18 -5.12
N MET A 132 1.54 5.03 -3.81
CA MET A 132 1.12 6.08 -2.89
C MET A 132 2.25 6.52 -1.97
#